data_2f05dbb8048c4499e0949de46a8d0654
#
_entry.id   2f05dbb8048c4499e0949de46a8d0654
#
_cell.length_a   1.000
_cell.length_b   1.000
_cell.length_c   1.000
_cell.angle_alpha   90.00
_cell.angle_beta   90.00
_cell.angle_gamma   90.00
#
_symmetry.space_group_name_H-M   'P 1'
#
loop_
_entity.id
_entity.type
_entity.pdbx_description
1 polymer ?
#
loop_
_entity_poly.entity_id
_entity_poly.type
_entity_poly.pdbx_seq_one_letter_code
_entity_poly.pdbx_strand_id
1 'polypeptide(L)'
;AQIHVLDVNRETLVMFAAQSKAELLGRLDSVFRDEMHDSFTEQLFDLWQGKTTQMREVVNYSLSGDLINVHMQFSVLSGHEANWDLVLVSLVDITARKKAEAYLEYLGKHDSLTRLRNRAYYTDELNRISRKGPWPLSVMLMDLNGLKLINDADGHAAGDSLLRRVGEVLTSANSENAYC
;
A
#
# COMPACT_ATOMS: atom_id res chain seq x y z
N ALA A 1 -20.39 -27.04 5.28
CA ALA A 1 -21.15 -26.22 4.33
C ALA A 1 -20.21 -25.83 3.20
N GLN A 2 -20.67 -25.89 1.95
CA GLN A 2 -19.94 -25.38 0.80
C GLN A 2 -20.49 -24.00 0.47
N ILE A 3 -19.58 -23.03 0.26
CA ILE A 3 -19.95 -21.70 -0.17
C ILE A 3 -19.90 -21.67 -1.70
N HIS A 4 -20.95 -21.19 -2.33
CA HIS A 4 -21.04 -21.05 -3.76
C HIS A 4 -21.32 -19.60 -4.14
N VAL A 5 -20.56 -19.06 -5.08
CA VAL A 5 -20.86 -17.76 -5.67
C VAL A 5 -22.00 -17.96 -6.68
N LEU A 6 -23.15 -17.37 -6.39
CA LEU A 6 -24.35 -17.51 -7.22
C LEU A 6 -24.31 -16.61 -8.44
N ASP A 7 -23.90 -15.34 -8.23
CA ASP A 7 -23.84 -14.33 -9.27
C ASP A 7 -22.78 -13.28 -9.02
N VAL A 8 -22.32 -12.65 -10.09
CA VAL A 8 -21.42 -11.49 -10.08
C VAL A 8 -21.89 -10.47 -11.11
N ASN A 9 -21.74 -9.19 -10.80
CA ASN A 9 -22.07 -8.12 -11.74
C ASN A 9 -20.91 -7.85 -12.72
N ARG A 10 -21.16 -6.99 -13.71
CA ARG A 10 -20.19 -6.65 -14.75
C ARG A 10 -18.94 -5.98 -14.17
N GLU A 11 -19.09 -5.11 -13.17
CA GLU A 11 -17.96 -4.40 -12.55
C GLU A 11 -17.02 -5.35 -11.85
N THR A 12 -17.52 -6.42 -11.24
CA THR A 12 -16.70 -7.48 -10.66
C THR A 12 -15.86 -8.19 -11.75
N LEU A 13 -16.40 -8.43 -12.93
CA LEU A 13 -15.65 -9.01 -14.05
C LEU A 13 -14.52 -8.07 -14.51
N VAL A 14 -14.80 -6.78 -14.62
CA VAL A 14 -13.80 -5.75 -14.97
C VAL A 14 -12.70 -5.69 -13.92
N MET A 15 -13.06 -5.61 -12.64
CA MET A 15 -12.12 -5.54 -11.51
C MET A 15 -11.13 -6.70 -11.52
N PHE A 16 -11.62 -7.93 -11.77
CA PHE A 16 -10.78 -9.12 -11.78
C PHE A 16 -10.22 -9.49 -13.16
N ALA A 17 -10.37 -8.63 -14.16
CA ALA A 17 -9.94 -8.86 -15.55
C ALA A 17 -10.46 -10.17 -16.13
N ALA A 18 -11.70 -10.54 -15.79
CA ALA A 18 -12.38 -11.73 -16.31
C ALA A 18 -13.21 -11.40 -17.54
N GLN A 19 -13.16 -12.25 -18.57
CA GLN A 19 -13.95 -12.08 -19.79
C GLN A 19 -15.39 -12.56 -19.62
N SER A 20 -15.63 -13.45 -18.67
CA SER A 20 -16.95 -14.00 -18.39
C SER A 20 -17.10 -14.43 -16.92
N LYS A 21 -18.36 -14.55 -16.50
CA LYS A 21 -18.70 -15.09 -15.18
C LYS A 21 -18.17 -16.52 -15.00
N ALA A 22 -18.29 -17.37 -16.03
CA ALA A 22 -17.81 -18.75 -15.96
C ALA A 22 -16.29 -18.83 -15.78
N GLU A 23 -15.54 -17.94 -16.42
CA GLU A 23 -14.09 -17.84 -16.25
C GLU A 23 -13.74 -17.43 -14.82
N LEU A 24 -14.37 -16.38 -14.29
CA LEU A 24 -14.10 -15.90 -12.93
C LEU A 24 -14.42 -16.98 -11.89
N LEU A 25 -15.61 -17.61 -11.99
CA LEU A 25 -16.03 -18.64 -11.05
C LEU A 25 -15.16 -19.90 -11.12
N GLY A 26 -14.65 -20.25 -12.30
CA GLY A 26 -13.75 -21.39 -12.49
C GLY A 26 -12.31 -21.14 -11.98
N ARG A 27 -11.96 -19.90 -11.66
CA ARG A 27 -10.61 -19.50 -11.24
C ARG A 27 -10.60 -18.65 -9.94
N LEU A 28 -11.59 -18.83 -9.08
CA LEU A 28 -11.68 -18.09 -7.82
C LEU A 28 -10.46 -18.32 -6.90
N ASP A 29 -9.83 -19.48 -6.96
CA ASP A 29 -8.58 -19.79 -6.27
C ASP A 29 -7.40 -18.90 -6.70
N SER A 30 -7.41 -18.43 -7.93
CA SER A 30 -6.41 -17.47 -8.43
C SER A 30 -6.65 -16.04 -7.93
N VAL A 31 -7.89 -15.70 -7.57
CA VAL A 31 -8.30 -14.40 -7.05
C VAL A 31 -8.12 -14.33 -5.53
N PHE A 32 -8.53 -15.40 -4.84
CA PHE A 32 -8.48 -15.54 -3.38
C PHE A 32 -7.34 -16.46 -2.99
N ARG A 33 -6.15 -15.92 -2.85
CA ARG A 33 -4.93 -16.65 -2.47
C ARG A 33 -4.19 -15.94 -1.34
N ASP A 34 -3.18 -16.59 -0.80
CA ASP A 34 -2.30 -16.06 0.24
C ASP A 34 -3.06 -15.56 1.49
N GLU A 35 -2.85 -14.32 1.91
CA GLU A 35 -3.44 -13.73 3.12
C GLU A 35 -4.99 -13.73 3.11
N MET A 36 -5.62 -13.91 1.95
CA MET A 36 -7.07 -13.92 1.83
C MET A 36 -7.71 -15.14 2.51
N HIS A 37 -7.00 -16.28 2.60
CA HIS A 37 -7.51 -17.46 3.30
C HIS A 37 -7.71 -17.21 4.80
N ASP A 38 -6.78 -16.51 5.44
CA ASP A 38 -6.87 -16.18 6.85
C ASP A 38 -7.99 -15.17 7.11
N SER A 39 -8.05 -14.13 6.27
CA SER A 39 -9.13 -13.13 6.31
C SER A 39 -10.51 -13.74 6.12
N PHE A 40 -10.63 -14.71 5.21
CA PHE A 40 -11.89 -15.42 4.96
C PHE A 40 -12.33 -16.28 6.15
N THR A 41 -11.39 -16.96 6.80
CA THR A 41 -11.66 -17.75 8.00
C THR A 41 -12.18 -16.88 9.14
N GLU A 42 -11.57 -15.72 9.35
CA GLU A 42 -12.05 -14.74 10.33
C GLU A 42 -13.45 -14.21 10.02
N GLN A 43 -13.77 -14.00 8.73
CA GLN A 43 -15.09 -13.54 8.29
C GLN A 43 -16.16 -14.60 8.58
N LEU A 44 -15.87 -15.86 8.34
CA LEU A 44 -16.78 -16.97 8.68
C LEU A 44 -16.99 -17.07 10.19
N PHE A 45 -15.96 -16.85 10.99
CA PHE A 45 -16.06 -16.82 12.44
C PHE A 45 -16.93 -15.68 12.96
N ASP A 46 -16.79 -14.49 12.37
CA ASP A 46 -17.62 -13.33 12.69
C ASP A 46 -19.10 -13.57 12.34
N LEU A 47 -19.39 -14.20 11.20
CA LEU A 47 -20.75 -14.61 10.85
C LEU A 47 -21.29 -15.62 11.87
N TRP A 48 -20.49 -16.61 12.25
CA TRP A 48 -20.88 -17.59 13.26
C TRP A 48 -21.19 -16.95 14.62
N GLN A 49 -20.53 -15.84 14.96
CA GLN A 49 -20.85 -15.03 16.14
C GLN A 49 -22.14 -14.18 15.99
N GLY A 50 -22.85 -14.29 14.87
CA GLY A 50 -24.08 -13.55 14.61
C GLY A 50 -23.90 -12.14 14.04
N LYS A 51 -22.69 -11.77 13.58
CA LYS A 51 -22.47 -10.51 12.88
C LYS A 51 -23.02 -10.62 11.45
N THR A 52 -24.11 -9.95 11.17
CA THR A 52 -24.77 -9.98 9.84
C THR A 52 -24.15 -9.04 8.81
N THR A 53 -23.30 -8.13 9.23
CA THR A 53 -22.58 -7.20 8.36
C THR A 53 -21.14 -7.02 8.81
N GLN A 54 -20.21 -7.02 7.86
CA GLN A 54 -18.79 -6.80 8.10
C GLN A 54 -18.16 -5.99 6.98
N MET A 55 -17.11 -5.27 7.31
CA MET A 55 -16.38 -4.42 6.40
C MET A 55 -14.88 -4.59 6.67
N ARG A 56 -14.10 -4.91 5.61
CA ARG A 56 -12.65 -5.14 5.71
C ARG A 56 -11.93 -4.64 4.46
N GLU A 57 -10.69 -4.26 4.62
CA GLU A 57 -9.77 -4.07 3.50
C GLU A 57 -8.98 -5.37 3.31
N VAL A 58 -8.99 -5.91 2.12
CA VAL A 58 -8.35 -7.18 1.76
C VAL A 58 -7.54 -7.02 0.47
N VAL A 59 -6.57 -7.91 0.28
CA VAL A 59 -5.80 -7.98 -0.95
C VAL A 59 -6.31 -9.16 -1.77
N ASN A 60 -6.69 -8.89 -3.00
CA ASN A 60 -7.07 -9.89 -4.00
C ASN A 60 -6.15 -9.77 -5.22
N TYR A 61 -6.29 -10.68 -6.16
CA TYR A 61 -5.52 -10.66 -7.40
C TYR A 61 -6.46 -10.72 -8.60
N SER A 62 -6.14 -9.97 -9.65
CA SER A 62 -6.82 -10.14 -10.94
C SER A 62 -6.43 -11.48 -11.58
N LEU A 63 -7.18 -11.93 -12.57
CA LEU A 63 -6.83 -13.12 -13.35
C LEU A 63 -5.57 -12.91 -14.20
N SER A 64 -5.13 -11.65 -14.42
CA SER A 64 -3.83 -11.29 -15.01
C SER A 64 -2.68 -11.33 -14.01
N GLY A 65 -2.98 -11.47 -12.70
CA GLY A 65 -1.98 -11.53 -11.63
C GLY A 65 -1.70 -10.20 -10.94
N ASP A 66 -2.42 -9.12 -11.29
CA ASP A 66 -2.24 -7.82 -10.68
C ASP A 66 -2.85 -7.80 -9.27
N LEU A 67 -2.13 -7.18 -8.33
CA LEU A 67 -2.60 -6.98 -6.97
C LEU A 67 -3.67 -5.89 -6.92
N ILE A 68 -4.81 -6.21 -6.31
CA ILE A 68 -5.95 -5.32 -6.11
C ILE A 68 -6.22 -5.18 -4.62
N ASN A 69 -6.17 -3.96 -4.10
CA ASN A 69 -6.65 -3.67 -2.76
C ASN A 69 -8.16 -3.44 -2.81
N VAL A 70 -8.90 -4.21 -2.07
CA VAL A 70 -10.36 -4.21 -2.10
C VAL A 70 -10.91 -3.83 -0.73
N HIS A 71 -11.81 -2.86 -0.71
CA HIS A 71 -12.69 -2.65 0.42
C HIS A 71 -13.91 -3.56 0.23
N MET A 72 -13.98 -4.61 1.05
CA MET A 72 -15.01 -5.62 0.96
C MET A 72 -16.03 -5.42 2.08
N GLN A 73 -17.28 -5.39 1.71
CA GLN A 73 -18.40 -5.42 2.64
C GLN A 73 -19.21 -6.70 2.43
N PHE A 74 -19.45 -7.37 3.52
CA PHE A 74 -20.21 -8.60 3.60
C PHE A 74 -21.53 -8.33 4.33
N SER A 75 -22.65 -8.75 3.77
CA SER A 75 -23.97 -8.52 4.36
C SER A 75 -24.88 -9.72 4.13
N VAL A 76 -25.41 -10.28 5.20
CA VAL A 76 -26.48 -11.28 5.13
C VAL A 76 -27.76 -10.55 4.70
N LEU A 77 -28.45 -11.07 3.70
CA LEU A 77 -29.68 -10.45 3.22
C LEU A 77 -30.83 -10.67 4.21
N SER A 78 -31.72 -9.67 4.26
CA SER A 78 -32.87 -9.70 5.15
C SER A 78 -33.75 -10.92 4.94
N GLY A 79 -34.06 -11.64 6.01
CA GLY A 79 -34.80 -12.90 5.98
C GLY A 79 -33.93 -14.15 5.87
N HIS A 80 -32.59 -14.00 5.71
CA HIS A 80 -31.63 -15.10 5.61
C HIS A 80 -30.68 -15.18 6.81
N GLU A 81 -30.95 -14.43 7.87
CA GLU A 81 -30.07 -14.30 9.05
C GLU A 81 -29.99 -15.61 9.86
N ALA A 82 -31.01 -16.44 9.80
CA ALA A 82 -31.04 -17.70 10.56
C ALA A 82 -30.19 -18.81 9.92
N ASN A 83 -30.07 -18.80 8.59
CA ASN A 83 -29.46 -19.90 7.83
C ASN A 83 -28.19 -19.45 7.06
N TRP A 84 -28.01 -18.13 6.88
CA TRP A 84 -26.92 -17.52 6.07
C TRP A 84 -26.82 -18.06 4.65
N ASP A 85 -27.96 -18.45 4.10
CA ASP A 85 -28.06 -19.10 2.80
C ASP A 85 -27.98 -18.10 1.62
N LEU A 86 -28.07 -16.80 1.94
CA LEU A 86 -27.89 -15.74 0.95
C LEU A 86 -27.14 -14.54 1.53
N VAL A 87 -25.99 -14.26 0.94
CA VAL A 87 -25.08 -13.20 1.38
C VAL A 87 -24.68 -12.33 0.18
N LEU A 88 -24.75 -11.02 0.39
CA LEU A 88 -24.24 -10.03 -0.56
C LEU A 88 -22.81 -9.67 -0.20
N VAL A 89 -21.92 -9.72 -1.19
CA VAL A 89 -20.56 -9.22 -1.08
C VAL A 89 -20.39 -8.02 -2.00
N SER A 90 -20.11 -6.85 -1.42
CA SER A 90 -19.77 -5.64 -2.16
C SER A 90 -18.27 -5.45 -2.16
N LEU A 91 -17.71 -5.18 -3.34
CA LEU A 91 -16.28 -4.99 -3.54
C LEU A 91 -16.04 -3.62 -4.14
N VAL A 92 -15.16 -2.85 -3.54
CA VAL A 92 -14.72 -1.54 -4.07
C VAL A 92 -13.21 -1.59 -4.21
N ASP A 93 -12.71 -1.36 -5.43
CA ASP A 93 -11.27 -1.23 -5.68
C ASP A 93 -10.75 0.06 -5.05
N ILE A 94 -9.86 -0.09 -4.09
CA ILE A 94 -9.18 1.02 -3.40
C ILE A 94 -7.68 1.09 -3.72
N THR A 95 -7.23 0.39 -4.77
CA THR A 95 -5.81 0.31 -5.14
C THR A 95 -5.22 1.68 -5.44
N ALA A 96 -5.94 2.51 -6.21
CA ALA A 96 -5.50 3.87 -6.51
C ALA A 96 -5.39 4.74 -5.24
N ARG A 97 -6.36 4.61 -4.32
CA ARG A 97 -6.33 5.31 -3.03
C ARG A 97 -5.12 4.87 -2.20
N LYS A 98 -4.89 3.58 -2.05
CA LYS A 98 -3.73 3.04 -1.30
C LYS A 98 -2.39 3.48 -1.89
N LYS A 99 -2.26 3.50 -3.22
CA LYS A 99 -1.06 4.01 -3.89
C LYS A 99 -0.85 5.50 -3.63
N ALA A 100 -1.91 6.30 -3.66
CA ALA A 100 -1.83 7.73 -3.35
C ALA A 100 -1.46 7.98 -1.88
N GLU A 101 -2.07 7.25 -0.94
CA GLU A 101 -1.74 7.32 0.49
C GLU A 101 -0.26 6.98 0.74
N ALA A 102 0.23 5.87 0.17
CA ALA A 102 1.64 5.47 0.27
C ALA A 102 2.59 6.50 -0.35
N TYR A 103 2.20 7.10 -1.48
CA TYR A 103 2.98 8.14 -2.11
C TYR A 103 3.03 9.44 -1.27
N LEU A 104 1.92 9.85 -0.69
CA LEU A 104 1.87 11.00 0.23
C LEU A 104 2.72 10.75 1.49
N GLU A 105 2.66 9.55 2.05
CA GLU A 105 3.51 9.15 3.16
C GLU A 105 5.00 9.21 2.78
N TYR A 106 5.34 8.73 1.58
CA TYR A 106 6.70 8.83 1.07
C TYR A 106 7.17 10.29 0.94
N LEU A 107 6.35 11.18 0.33
CA LEU A 107 6.66 12.60 0.22
C LEU A 107 6.79 13.30 1.57
N GLY A 108 6.01 12.88 2.57
CA GLY A 108 6.11 13.38 3.94
C GLY A 108 7.46 13.10 4.60
N LYS A 109 8.19 12.09 4.12
CA LYS A 109 9.45 11.62 4.71
C LYS A 109 10.68 11.84 3.82
N HIS A 110 10.52 12.14 2.53
CA HIS A 110 11.61 12.24 1.56
C HIS A 110 11.59 13.57 0.83
N ASP A 111 12.76 14.01 0.40
CA ASP A 111 12.95 15.11 -0.52
C ASP A 111 12.62 14.67 -1.95
N SER A 112 11.79 15.44 -2.65
CA SER A 112 11.28 15.06 -3.99
C SER A 112 12.34 15.06 -5.07
N LEU A 113 13.43 15.84 -4.91
CA LEU A 113 14.50 15.95 -5.87
C LEU A 113 15.56 14.86 -5.71
N THR A 114 16.06 14.71 -4.49
CA THR A 114 17.20 13.84 -4.16
C THR A 114 16.77 12.46 -3.69
N ARG A 115 15.51 12.30 -3.27
CA ARG A 115 14.93 11.11 -2.64
C ARG A 115 15.54 10.72 -1.29
N LEU A 116 16.42 11.54 -0.76
CA LEU A 116 16.93 11.40 0.60
C LEU A 116 15.82 11.68 1.62
N ARG A 117 16.07 11.34 2.88
CA ARG A 117 15.17 11.73 3.97
C ARG A 117 15.10 13.25 4.07
N ASN A 118 13.88 13.79 4.19
CA ASN A 118 13.69 15.23 4.27
C ASN A 118 13.95 15.77 5.70
N ARG A 119 13.92 17.11 5.83
CA ARG A 119 14.14 17.77 7.10
C ARG A 119 13.11 17.39 8.18
N ALA A 120 11.86 17.14 7.79
CA ALA A 120 10.82 16.72 8.75
C ALA A 120 11.17 15.37 9.37
N TYR A 121 11.50 14.38 8.54
CA TYR A 121 11.94 13.07 8.98
C TYR A 121 13.16 13.16 9.92
N TYR A 122 14.18 13.95 9.52
CA TYR A 122 15.37 14.18 10.35
C TYR A 122 15.01 14.69 11.75
N THR A 123 14.14 15.69 11.83
CA THR A 123 13.72 16.28 13.11
C THR A 123 13.00 15.27 13.99
N ASP A 124 12.09 14.51 13.43
CA ASP A 124 11.32 13.49 14.16
C ASP A 124 12.23 12.36 14.65
N GLU A 125 13.15 11.90 13.80
CA GLU A 125 14.08 10.83 14.13
C GLU A 125 15.09 11.27 15.20
N LEU A 126 15.61 12.49 15.11
CA LEU A 126 16.48 13.05 16.14
C LEU A 126 15.76 13.14 17.48
N ASN A 127 14.51 13.59 17.51
CA ASN A 127 13.69 13.61 18.71
C ASN A 127 13.43 12.20 19.27
N ARG A 128 13.23 11.22 18.41
CA ARG A 128 13.05 9.81 18.80
C ARG A 128 14.31 9.26 19.45
N ILE A 129 15.47 9.44 18.78
CA ILE A 129 16.75 8.91 19.24
C ILE A 129 17.19 9.62 20.54
N SER A 130 16.97 10.94 20.65
CA SER A 130 17.33 11.68 21.87
C SER A 130 16.63 11.16 23.12
N ARG A 131 15.45 10.54 22.97
CA ARG A 131 14.66 10.01 24.09
C ARG A 131 14.88 8.53 24.35
N LYS A 132 15.13 7.73 23.29
CA LYS A 132 15.09 6.26 23.37
C LYS A 132 16.41 5.60 22.95
N GLY A 133 17.41 6.37 22.46
CA GLY A 133 18.59 5.81 21.81
C GLY A 133 18.32 5.25 20.41
N PRO A 134 19.27 4.51 19.82
CA PRO A 134 20.50 3.96 20.43
C PRO A 134 21.59 5.01 20.69
N TRP A 135 22.46 4.72 21.65
CA TRP A 135 23.63 5.53 21.97
C TRP A 135 24.89 4.69 21.90
N PRO A 136 26.05 5.25 21.47
CA PRO A 136 26.26 6.65 21.07
C PRO A 136 25.69 6.99 19.70
N LEU A 137 25.32 8.26 19.47
CA LEU A 137 24.88 8.80 18.18
C LEU A 137 25.95 9.77 17.65
N SER A 138 26.28 9.65 16.36
CA SER A 138 27.09 10.62 15.62
C SER A 138 26.24 11.33 14.58
N VAL A 139 26.40 12.64 14.45
CA VAL A 139 25.73 13.44 13.42
C VAL A 139 26.80 14.06 12.52
N MET A 140 26.66 13.90 11.21
CA MET A 140 27.53 14.52 10.23
C MET A 140 26.73 15.56 9.45
N LEU A 141 27.23 16.78 9.38
CA LEU A 141 26.69 17.85 8.56
C LEU A 141 27.58 18.02 7.33
N MET A 142 27.00 17.97 6.15
CA MET A 142 27.69 18.18 4.87
C MET A 142 27.06 19.34 4.12
N ASP A 143 27.87 20.14 3.44
CA ASP A 143 27.44 21.21 2.56
C ASP A 143 28.04 21.05 1.17
N LEU A 144 27.27 21.43 0.15
CA LEU A 144 27.69 21.33 -1.24
C LEU A 144 28.15 22.69 -1.76
N ASN A 145 29.47 22.87 -1.87
CA ASN A 145 30.07 24.10 -2.36
C ASN A 145 29.86 24.26 -3.87
N GLY A 146 29.67 25.51 -4.30
CA GLY A 146 29.64 25.87 -5.74
C GLY A 146 28.31 25.63 -6.45
N LEU A 147 27.25 25.15 -5.78
CA LEU A 147 25.93 24.94 -6.41
C LEU A 147 25.38 26.20 -7.07
N LYS A 148 25.59 27.39 -6.45
CA LYS A 148 25.16 28.65 -7.01
C LYS A 148 25.91 28.96 -8.34
N LEU A 149 27.20 28.70 -8.40
CA LEU A 149 27.99 28.93 -9.63
C LEU A 149 27.50 28.07 -10.80
N ILE A 150 27.15 26.82 -10.53
CA ILE A 150 26.60 25.90 -11.54
C ILE A 150 25.21 26.38 -11.99
N ASN A 151 24.35 26.80 -11.07
CA ASN A 151 23.03 27.35 -11.40
C ASN A 151 23.15 28.62 -12.26
N ASP A 152 24.09 29.50 -11.95
CA ASP A 152 24.31 30.76 -12.67
C ASP A 152 24.94 30.52 -14.05
N ALA A 153 25.82 29.52 -14.20
CA ALA A 153 26.50 29.20 -15.48
C ALA A 153 25.65 28.31 -16.40
N ASP A 154 25.05 27.24 -15.85
CA ASP A 154 24.45 26.16 -16.64
C ASP A 154 22.94 25.99 -16.38
N GLY A 155 22.36 26.84 -15.52
CA GLY A 155 20.93 26.85 -15.18
C GLY A 155 20.56 25.88 -14.08
N HIS A 156 19.34 26.09 -13.53
CA HIS A 156 18.84 25.28 -12.40
C HIS A 156 18.76 23.79 -12.69
N ALA A 157 18.53 23.40 -13.93
CA ALA A 157 18.47 21.96 -14.29
C ALA A 157 19.83 21.25 -14.08
N ALA A 158 20.95 21.97 -14.28
CA ALA A 158 22.28 21.44 -14.01
C ALA A 158 22.53 21.29 -12.51
N GLY A 159 22.14 22.28 -11.70
CA GLY A 159 22.19 22.19 -10.24
C GLY A 159 21.32 21.08 -9.68
N ASP A 160 20.11 20.92 -10.19
CA ASP A 160 19.22 19.80 -9.82
C ASP A 160 19.85 18.44 -10.14
N SER A 161 20.53 18.33 -11.30
CA SER A 161 21.23 17.10 -11.70
C SER A 161 22.40 16.80 -10.77
N LEU A 162 23.13 17.83 -10.33
CA LEU A 162 24.19 17.68 -9.33
C LEU A 162 23.64 17.22 -7.99
N LEU A 163 22.55 17.82 -7.50
CA LEU A 163 21.90 17.44 -6.26
C LEU A 163 21.41 15.98 -6.29
N ARG A 164 20.79 15.53 -7.39
CA ARG A 164 20.40 14.11 -7.58
C ARG A 164 21.62 13.19 -7.50
N ARG A 165 22.73 13.57 -8.13
CA ARG A 165 23.96 12.77 -8.10
C ARG A 165 24.54 12.66 -6.68
N VAL A 166 24.52 13.74 -5.91
CA VAL A 166 24.91 13.72 -4.50
C VAL A 166 24.00 12.80 -3.71
N GLY A 167 22.68 12.87 -3.94
CA GLY A 167 21.71 11.96 -3.32
C GLY A 167 22.00 10.49 -3.59
N GLU A 168 22.32 10.14 -4.85
CA GLU A 168 22.70 8.77 -5.24
C GLU A 168 23.98 8.30 -4.52
N VAL A 169 25.00 9.16 -4.44
CA VAL A 169 26.27 8.85 -3.75
C VAL A 169 26.02 8.61 -2.25
N LEU A 170 25.28 9.49 -1.60
CA LEU A 170 24.94 9.34 -0.19
C LEU A 170 24.13 8.07 0.08
N THR A 171 23.15 7.78 -0.77
CA THR A 171 22.37 6.54 -0.68
C THR A 171 23.25 5.30 -0.83
N SER A 172 24.19 5.31 -1.76
CA SER A 172 25.10 4.17 -1.98
C SER A 172 26.14 3.99 -0.87
N ALA A 173 26.50 5.07 -0.17
CA ALA A 173 27.40 5.03 0.98
C ALA A 173 26.70 4.69 2.29
N ASN A 174 25.37 4.61 2.29
CA ASN A 174 24.57 4.36 3.47
C ASN A 174 24.77 2.92 3.98
N SER A 175 24.80 2.72 5.29
CA SER A 175 24.86 1.41 5.95
C SER A 175 23.58 1.18 6.74
N GLU A 176 23.34 -0.05 7.20
CA GLU A 176 22.14 -0.43 7.98
C GLU A 176 21.88 0.46 9.22
N ASN A 177 22.91 1.15 9.73
CA ASN A 177 22.81 2.00 10.93
C ASN A 177 23.00 3.50 10.62
N ALA A 178 22.94 3.91 9.35
CA ALA A 178 23.05 5.32 8.96
C ALA A 178 21.77 5.76 8.23
N TYR A 179 21.36 7.01 8.47
CA TYR A 179 20.18 7.64 7.83
C TYR A 179 20.63 8.90 7.09
N CYS A 180 20.36 8.95 5.79
CA CYS A 180 20.56 10.13 4.95
C CYS A 180 19.24 10.70 4.49
#